data_d524bfe22d13b560f617aa91fbfd0c25
#
_entry.id   d524bfe22d13b560f617aa91fbfd0c25
#
_cell.length_a   1.000
_cell.length_b   1.000
_cell.length_c   1.000
_cell.angle_alpha   90.00
_cell.angle_beta   90.00
_cell.angle_gamma   90.00
#
_symmetry.space_group_name_H-M   'P 1'
#
loop_
_entity.id
_entity.type
_entity.pdbx_description
1 polymer ?
#
loop_
_entity_poly.entity_id
_entity_poly.type
_entity_poly.pdbx_seq_one_letter_code
_entity_poly.pdbx_strand_id
1 'polypeptide(L)'
;ALSSAASDVYKRQALEEAYAKAECPVVSNNSAHRFTPDVPMVVPEINAEHIEVISAQRARLGTKRGFIAVKSNCSLQSYVPALHPLMRDYGVSKCLVCTYQAISGAGKTFETWPEMVDNCIPYIGGEEEKSEKEPLKLWGHIENGQIVPADKPSITAQCLRVACSDGHMAAVFVSFDKKPTMEEIKEKWAAFSGPAQELKLPSAPKQFLHYFEEADRPQTKLDRNLENGMAVSIGRLRPDTQYDYKFVCLSHNTLRGAAGGAVLLAELLAAEGYMG
;
A
#
# COMPACT_ATOMS: atom_id res chain seq x y z
N ALA A 1 -0.09 -27.01 5.20
CA ALA A 1 -0.32 -25.57 5.40
C ALA A 1 -0.23 -24.77 4.09
N LEU A 2 0.79 -25.01 3.26
CA LEU A 2 0.91 -24.35 1.93
C LEU A 2 -0.22 -24.75 0.97
N SER A 3 -0.64 -26.02 1.00
CA SER A 3 -1.74 -26.55 0.18
C SER A 3 -3.09 -25.93 0.57
N SER A 4 -3.36 -25.71 1.85
CA SER A 4 -4.60 -25.07 2.31
C SER A 4 -4.67 -23.58 1.95
N ALA A 5 -3.54 -22.85 2.12
CA ALA A 5 -3.48 -21.45 1.76
C ALA A 5 -3.68 -21.22 0.25
N ALA A 6 -3.06 -22.05 -0.60
CA ALA A 6 -3.27 -21.99 -2.05
C ALA A 6 -4.72 -22.29 -2.43
N SER A 7 -5.34 -23.34 -1.83
CA SER A 7 -6.75 -23.67 -2.09
C SER A 7 -7.70 -22.52 -1.69
N ASP A 8 -7.40 -21.80 -0.62
CA ASP A 8 -8.19 -20.66 -0.17
C ASP A 8 -8.04 -19.45 -1.11
N VAL A 9 -6.86 -19.22 -1.67
CA VAL A 9 -6.66 -18.18 -2.70
C VAL A 9 -7.49 -18.49 -3.94
N TYR A 10 -7.44 -19.71 -4.47
CA TYR A 10 -8.23 -20.10 -5.65
C TYR A 10 -9.74 -20.00 -5.42
N LYS A 11 -10.22 -20.40 -4.24
CA LYS A 11 -11.64 -20.28 -3.89
C LYS A 11 -12.09 -18.81 -3.87
N ARG A 12 -11.25 -17.92 -3.35
CA ARG A 12 -11.52 -16.48 -3.29
C ARG A 12 -11.47 -15.85 -4.67
N GLN A 13 -10.51 -16.22 -5.52
CA GLN A 13 -10.47 -15.77 -6.92
C GLN A 13 -11.76 -16.14 -7.65
N ALA A 14 -12.17 -17.40 -7.55
CA ALA A 14 -13.40 -17.90 -8.17
C ALA A 14 -14.66 -17.17 -7.66
N LEU A 15 -14.70 -16.86 -6.38
CA LEU A 15 -15.84 -16.14 -5.78
C LEU A 15 -15.89 -14.68 -6.26
N GLU A 16 -14.76 -13.96 -6.25
CA GLU A 16 -14.68 -12.58 -6.73
C GLU A 16 -15.03 -12.50 -8.22
N GLU A 17 -14.55 -13.44 -9.04
CA GLU A 17 -14.93 -13.52 -10.46
C GLU A 17 -16.41 -13.85 -10.66
N ALA A 18 -17.00 -14.69 -9.83
CA ALA A 18 -18.42 -15.02 -9.92
C ALA A 18 -19.29 -13.77 -9.65
N TYR A 19 -18.96 -12.95 -8.66
CA TYR A 19 -19.62 -11.67 -8.41
C TYR A 19 -19.45 -10.71 -9.59
N ALA A 20 -18.24 -10.56 -10.09
CA ALA A 20 -17.98 -9.70 -11.25
C ALA A 20 -18.78 -10.17 -12.48
N LYS A 21 -18.80 -11.47 -12.78
CA LYS A 21 -19.61 -12.06 -13.88
C LYS A 21 -21.12 -11.88 -13.67
N ALA A 22 -21.58 -11.76 -12.44
CA ALA A 22 -22.95 -11.40 -12.11
C ALA A 22 -23.22 -9.88 -12.17
N GLU A 23 -22.38 -9.12 -12.84
CA GLU A 23 -22.45 -7.66 -13.03
C GLU A 23 -22.33 -6.86 -11.72
N CYS A 24 -21.72 -7.45 -10.69
CA CYS A 24 -21.45 -6.80 -9.42
C CYS A 24 -19.98 -6.31 -9.37
N PRO A 25 -19.72 -5.00 -9.29
CA PRO A 25 -18.37 -4.50 -9.06
C PRO A 25 -17.83 -4.99 -7.72
N VAL A 26 -16.59 -5.47 -7.72
CA VAL A 26 -15.91 -6.00 -6.53
C VAL A 26 -14.73 -5.11 -6.17
N VAL A 27 -14.75 -4.52 -4.97
CA VAL A 27 -13.59 -3.83 -4.37
C VAL A 27 -13.08 -4.69 -3.23
N SER A 28 -11.87 -5.24 -3.37
CA SER A 28 -11.38 -6.28 -2.47
C SER A 28 -10.11 -5.89 -1.71
N ASN A 29 -10.07 -6.21 -0.42
CA ASN A 29 -8.85 -6.21 0.39
C ASN A 29 -8.01 -7.49 0.23
N ASN A 30 -8.55 -8.50 -0.43
CA ASN A 30 -7.93 -9.81 -0.54
C ASN A 30 -6.69 -9.76 -1.46
N SER A 31 -5.74 -10.64 -1.21
CA SER A 31 -4.53 -10.77 -2.03
C SER A 31 -4.74 -11.61 -3.30
N ALA A 32 -5.89 -12.26 -3.45
CA ALA A 32 -6.15 -13.27 -4.48
C ALA A 32 -5.89 -12.76 -5.91
N HIS A 33 -6.32 -11.55 -6.22
CA HIS A 33 -6.18 -10.95 -7.55
C HIS A 33 -5.10 -9.86 -7.67
N ARG A 34 -4.27 -9.64 -6.64
CA ARG A 34 -3.27 -8.56 -6.67
C ARG A 34 -2.27 -8.69 -7.82
N PHE A 35 -1.94 -9.91 -8.23
CA PHE A 35 -1.02 -10.18 -9.34
C PHE A 35 -1.71 -10.58 -10.65
N THR A 36 -3.04 -10.58 -10.71
CA THR A 36 -3.78 -10.79 -11.96
C THR A 36 -3.53 -9.57 -12.87
N PRO A 37 -3.06 -9.76 -14.11
CA PRO A 37 -2.54 -8.64 -14.94
C PRO A 37 -3.59 -7.58 -15.28
N ASP A 38 -4.85 -7.98 -15.51
CA ASP A 38 -5.96 -7.07 -15.84
C ASP A 38 -6.81 -6.66 -14.65
N VAL A 39 -6.36 -6.95 -13.43
CA VAL A 39 -7.00 -6.48 -12.20
C VAL A 39 -6.19 -5.32 -11.63
N PRO A 40 -6.76 -4.11 -11.54
CA PRO A 40 -6.07 -2.97 -10.98
C PRO A 40 -5.88 -3.15 -9.46
N MET A 41 -4.62 -3.06 -9.03
CA MET A 41 -4.26 -2.89 -7.62
C MET A 41 -3.94 -1.41 -7.41
N VAL A 42 -4.78 -0.72 -6.62
CA VAL A 42 -4.77 0.74 -6.59
C VAL A 42 -4.56 1.29 -5.18
N VAL A 43 -3.72 2.30 -5.12
CA VAL A 43 -3.64 3.30 -4.05
C VAL A 43 -4.06 4.62 -4.69
N PRO A 44 -5.25 5.17 -4.38
CA PRO A 44 -5.87 6.28 -5.12
C PRO A 44 -4.98 7.52 -5.29
N GLU A 45 -4.06 7.76 -4.36
CA GLU A 45 -3.11 8.88 -4.44
C GLU A 45 -1.88 8.59 -5.33
N ILE A 46 -1.68 7.33 -5.75
CA ILE A 46 -0.42 6.91 -6.41
C ILE A 46 -0.63 6.55 -7.88
N ASN A 47 -1.61 5.68 -8.15
CA ASN A 47 -1.79 5.05 -9.46
C ASN A 47 -3.27 4.91 -9.85
N ALA A 48 -4.03 5.99 -9.67
CA ALA A 48 -5.46 6.01 -10.00
C ALA A 48 -5.73 5.60 -11.46
N GLU A 49 -4.82 5.95 -12.39
CA GLU A 49 -4.91 5.62 -13.81
C GLU A 49 -4.95 4.11 -14.10
N HIS A 50 -4.48 3.27 -13.17
CA HIS A 50 -4.57 1.82 -13.36
C HIS A 50 -6.01 1.29 -13.43
N ILE A 51 -7.03 2.06 -12.98
CA ILE A 51 -8.43 1.67 -13.15
C ILE A 51 -8.86 1.55 -14.61
N GLU A 52 -8.15 2.18 -15.54
CA GLU A 52 -8.44 2.11 -16.99
C GLU A 52 -8.34 0.67 -17.51
N VAL A 53 -7.54 -0.20 -16.88
CA VAL A 53 -7.43 -1.61 -17.25
C VAL A 53 -8.75 -2.39 -17.07
N ILE A 54 -9.71 -1.84 -16.30
CA ILE A 54 -11.04 -2.43 -16.09
C ILE A 54 -11.77 -2.67 -17.42
N SER A 55 -11.54 -1.85 -18.43
CA SER A 55 -12.13 -2.05 -19.75
C SER A 55 -11.69 -3.39 -20.38
N ALA A 56 -10.40 -3.70 -20.31
CA ALA A 56 -9.86 -4.98 -20.77
C ALA A 56 -10.34 -6.16 -19.90
N GLN A 57 -10.40 -5.97 -18.60
CA GLN A 57 -10.93 -6.98 -17.68
C GLN A 57 -12.40 -7.31 -17.98
N ARG A 58 -13.25 -6.29 -18.19
CA ARG A 58 -14.66 -6.48 -18.57
C ARG A 58 -14.79 -7.26 -19.88
N ALA A 59 -13.95 -6.98 -20.87
CA ALA A 59 -13.92 -7.74 -22.12
C ALA A 59 -13.58 -9.22 -21.88
N ARG A 60 -12.58 -9.52 -21.05
CA ARG A 60 -12.22 -10.89 -20.66
C ARG A 60 -13.33 -11.61 -19.90
N LEU A 61 -13.97 -10.93 -18.95
CA LEU A 61 -15.03 -11.51 -18.12
C LEU A 61 -16.39 -11.62 -18.85
N GLY A 62 -16.57 -10.89 -19.96
CA GLY A 62 -17.83 -10.80 -20.69
C GLY A 62 -18.87 -9.95 -19.95
N THR A 63 -18.46 -8.95 -19.19
CA THR A 63 -19.32 -8.09 -18.35
C THR A 63 -19.44 -6.69 -18.91
N LYS A 64 -20.50 -5.99 -18.53
CA LYS A 64 -20.72 -4.56 -18.83
C LYS A 64 -20.42 -3.67 -17.63
N ARG A 65 -20.82 -4.09 -16.44
CA ARG A 65 -20.65 -3.37 -15.18
C ARG A 65 -19.65 -4.06 -14.25
N GLY A 66 -19.70 -5.39 -14.19
CA GLY A 66 -18.91 -6.18 -13.27
C GLY A 66 -17.41 -6.05 -13.53
N PHE A 67 -16.65 -5.94 -12.46
CA PHE A 67 -15.19 -5.94 -12.46
C PHE A 67 -14.65 -6.25 -11.06
N ILE A 68 -13.35 -6.46 -10.95
CA ILE A 68 -12.61 -6.61 -9.70
C ILE A 68 -11.54 -5.53 -9.67
N ALA A 69 -11.47 -4.78 -8.57
CA ALA A 69 -10.36 -3.89 -8.23
C ALA A 69 -9.89 -4.22 -6.82
N VAL A 70 -8.59 -4.22 -6.61
CA VAL A 70 -8.01 -4.65 -5.33
C VAL A 70 -7.15 -3.56 -4.70
N LYS A 71 -7.10 -3.57 -3.38
CA LYS A 71 -6.20 -2.76 -2.59
C LYS A 71 -4.88 -3.52 -2.35
N SER A 72 -3.76 -2.81 -2.30
CA SER A 72 -2.45 -3.37 -1.97
C SER A 72 -2.37 -3.88 -0.53
N ASN A 73 -1.30 -4.58 -0.18
CA ASN A 73 -1.02 -5.04 1.18
C ASN A 73 -0.97 -3.85 2.17
N CYS A 74 -1.36 -4.11 3.43
CA CYS A 74 -1.47 -3.07 4.46
C CYS A 74 -0.11 -2.48 4.87
N SER A 75 0.96 -3.26 4.88
CA SER A 75 2.29 -2.77 5.26
C SER A 75 2.85 -1.77 4.25
N LEU A 76 2.55 -1.95 2.95
CA LEU A 76 2.99 -1.05 1.89
C LEU A 76 2.47 0.38 2.07
N GLN A 77 1.29 0.53 2.68
CA GLN A 77 0.67 1.83 2.90
C GLN A 77 1.49 2.72 3.84
N SER A 78 2.44 2.17 4.60
CA SER A 78 3.33 2.97 5.44
C SER A 78 4.46 3.63 4.67
N TYR A 79 5.03 3.00 3.64
CA TYR A 79 6.26 3.48 3.01
C TYR A 79 6.16 3.77 1.50
N VAL A 80 5.32 3.05 0.75
CA VAL A 80 5.18 3.30 -0.69
C VAL A 80 4.69 4.71 -1.00
N PRO A 81 3.70 5.28 -0.26
CA PRO A 81 3.31 6.67 -0.45
C PRO A 81 4.46 7.67 -0.22
N ALA A 82 5.30 7.43 0.79
CA ALA A 82 6.45 8.30 1.06
C ALA A 82 7.52 8.21 -0.04
N LEU A 83 7.69 7.04 -0.65
CA LEU A 83 8.62 6.85 -1.77
C LEU A 83 8.09 7.37 -3.10
N HIS A 84 6.75 7.39 -3.30
CA HIS A 84 6.15 7.69 -4.60
C HIS A 84 6.55 9.05 -5.19
N PRO A 85 6.44 10.19 -4.50
CA PRO A 85 6.90 11.48 -5.04
C PRO A 85 8.40 11.49 -5.33
N LEU A 86 9.19 10.75 -4.56
CA LEU A 86 10.63 10.66 -4.74
C LEU A 86 10.98 9.76 -5.93
N MET A 87 10.25 8.65 -6.12
CA MET A 87 10.39 7.77 -7.27
C MET A 87 10.12 8.51 -8.58
N ARG A 88 9.05 9.30 -8.60
CA ARG A 88 8.62 10.07 -9.78
C ARG A 88 9.65 11.13 -10.18
N ASP A 89 10.20 11.87 -9.20
CA ASP A 89 10.98 13.08 -9.46
C ASP A 89 12.49 12.83 -9.49
N TYR A 90 12.99 11.80 -8.79
CA TYR A 90 14.41 11.53 -8.65
C TYR A 90 14.83 10.11 -9.07
N GLY A 91 13.86 9.22 -9.29
CA GLY A 91 14.14 7.81 -9.51
C GLY A 91 14.71 7.13 -8.27
N VAL A 92 14.07 6.07 -7.81
CA VAL A 92 14.62 5.21 -6.74
C VAL A 92 15.29 4.02 -7.38
N SER A 93 16.59 3.84 -7.15
CA SER A 93 17.36 2.73 -7.72
C SER A 93 17.25 1.47 -6.88
N LYS A 94 17.34 1.60 -5.56
CA LYS A 94 17.22 0.49 -4.61
C LYS A 94 16.62 0.95 -3.28
N CYS A 95 15.89 0.04 -2.64
CA CYS A 95 15.27 0.25 -1.35
C CYS A 95 15.42 -1.00 -0.48
N LEU A 96 15.85 -0.82 0.76
CA LEU A 96 15.70 -1.82 1.82
C LEU A 96 14.61 -1.33 2.77
N VAL A 97 13.65 -2.19 3.07
CA VAL A 97 12.57 -1.89 4.00
C VAL A 97 12.49 -2.95 5.10
N CYS A 98 12.50 -2.50 6.35
CA CYS A 98 12.18 -3.36 7.49
C CYS A 98 10.83 -2.92 8.07
N THR A 99 9.83 -3.80 8.03
CA THR A 99 8.48 -3.47 8.54
C THR A 99 8.28 -4.03 9.94
N TYR A 100 7.66 -3.24 10.81
CA TYR A 100 7.25 -3.57 12.16
C TYR A 100 5.73 -3.60 12.21
N GLN A 101 5.15 -4.79 12.09
CA GLN A 101 3.72 -4.96 11.86
C GLN A 101 2.96 -5.28 13.14
N ALA A 102 1.92 -4.49 13.42
CA ALA A 102 1.03 -4.65 14.56
C ALA A 102 0.23 -5.96 14.51
N ILE A 103 -0.18 -6.47 15.67
CA ILE A 103 -0.91 -7.74 15.81
C ILE A 103 -2.28 -7.75 15.12
N SER A 104 -2.93 -6.58 15.02
CA SER A 104 -4.21 -6.45 14.30
C SER A 104 -4.10 -6.79 12.80
N GLY A 105 -2.90 -6.72 12.21
CA GLY A 105 -2.64 -7.21 10.86
C GLY A 105 -2.84 -8.72 10.69
N ALA A 106 -2.81 -9.48 11.78
CA ALA A 106 -3.17 -10.90 11.84
C ALA A 106 -4.63 -11.13 12.27
N GLY A 107 -5.44 -10.07 12.42
CA GLY A 107 -6.80 -10.15 12.95
C GLY A 107 -6.84 -10.52 14.43
N LYS A 108 -5.80 -10.20 15.18
CA LYS A 108 -5.64 -10.56 16.60
C LYS A 108 -5.58 -9.33 17.49
N THR A 109 -5.93 -9.53 18.76
CA THR A 109 -5.72 -8.59 19.86
C THR A 109 -4.79 -9.22 20.90
N PHE A 110 -4.31 -8.46 21.88
CA PHE A 110 -3.52 -9.05 22.97
C PHE A 110 -4.33 -10.04 23.84
N GLU A 111 -5.65 -9.92 23.88
CA GLU A 111 -6.52 -10.88 24.54
C GLU A 111 -6.58 -12.22 23.79
N THR A 112 -6.64 -12.17 22.45
CA THR A 112 -6.74 -13.38 21.60
C THR A 112 -5.37 -13.94 21.21
N TRP A 113 -4.30 -13.22 21.52
CA TRP A 113 -2.91 -13.61 21.25
C TRP A 113 -1.97 -13.09 22.35
N PRO A 114 -2.13 -13.58 23.60
CA PRO A 114 -1.36 -13.10 24.75
C PRO A 114 0.16 -13.33 24.63
N GLU A 115 0.59 -14.32 23.83
CA GLU A 115 2.02 -14.62 23.58
C GLU A 115 2.75 -13.49 22.83
N MET A 116 2.01 -12.52 22.30
CA MET A 116 2.59 -11.34 21.66
C MET A 116 2.92 -10.21 22.64
N VAL A 117 2.47 -10.28 23.88
CA VAL A 117 2.89 -9.32 24.91
C VAL A 117 4.38 -9.51 25.16
N ASP A 118 5.14 -8.41 25.09
CA ASP A 118 6.59 -8.39 25.27
C ASP A 118 7.35 -9.34 24.30
N ASN A 119 6.87 -9.48 23.06
CA ASN A 119 7.42 -10.40 22.06
C ASN A 119 7.56 -9.75 20.67
N CYS A 120 8.49 -10.27 19.90
CA CYS A 120 8.70 -9.95 18.47
C CYS A 120 8.91 -11.24 17.68
N ILE A 121 8.15 -11.43 16.61
CA ILE A 121 8.31 -12.58 15.70
C ILE A 121 8.99 -12.11 14.42
N PRO A 122 10.18 -12.64 14.04
CA PRO A 122 10.96 -12.19 12.87
C PRO A 122 10.47 -12.77 11.55
N TYR A 123 9.21 -13.19 11.47
CA TYR A 123 8.62 -13.81 10.30
C TYR A 123 7.13 -13.59 10.21
N ILE A 124 6.66 -13.17 9.03
CA ILE A 124 5.25 -13.11 8.66
C ILE A 124 5.10 -13.74 7.28
N GLY A 125 4.35 -14.86 7.19
CA GLY A 125 4.26 -15.66 5.97
C GLY A 125 3.87 -14.87 4.73
N GLY A 126 4.75 -14.84 3.72
CA GLY A 126 4.55 -14.19 2.42
C GLY A 126 4.57 -12.66 2.44
N GLU A 127 4.85 -11.99 3.57
CA GLU A 127 4.85 -10.52 3.64
C GLU A 127 6.08 -9.90 2.96
N GLU A 128 7.24 -10.55 3.05
CA GLU A 128 8.46 -10.08 2.39
C GLU A 128 8.30 -10.09 0.87
N GLU A 129 7.80 -11.19 0.30
CA GLU A 129 7.54 -11.30 -1.14
C GLU A 129 6.53 -10.24 -1.64
N LYS A 130 5.46 -9.96 -0.87
CA LYS A 130 4.52 -8.89 -1.19
C LYS A 130 5.19 -7.53 -1.14
N SER A 131 6.01 -7.28 -0.12
CA SER A 131 6.74 -6.02 0.06
C SER A 131 7.74 -5.76 -1.06
N GLU A 132 8.29 -6.79 -1.68
CA GLU A 132 9.24 -6.70 -2.79
C GLU A 132 8.55 -6.56 -4.15
N LYS A 133 7.37 -7.18 -4.35
CA LYS A 133 6.71 -7.27 -5.66
C LYS A 133 5.54 -6.31 -5.85
N GLU A 134 4.69 -6.11 -4.85
CA GLU A 134 3.50 -5.25 -5.00
C GLU A 134 3.84 -3.79 -5.35
N PRO A 135 4.89 -3.15 -4.77
CA PRO A 135 5.26 -1.79 -5.15
C PRO A 135 5.59 -1.65 -6.64
N LEU A 136 6.22 -2.65 -7.24
CA LEU A 136 6.54 -2.63 -8.67
C LEU A 136 5.28 -2.63 -9.54
N LYS A 137 4.22 -3.33 -9.13
CA LYS A 137 2.93 -3.26 -9.82
C LYS A 137 2.26 -1.89 -9.61
N LEU A 138 2.36 -1.28 -8.43
CA LEU A 138 1.82 0.06 -8.17
C LEU A 138 2.51 1.13 -9.03
N TRP A 139 3.79 0.99 -9.29
CA TRP A 139 4.57 1.88 -10.17
C TRP A 139 4.68 1.39 -11.61
N GLY A 140 3.92 0.36 -11.97
CA GLY A 140 3.82 -0.15 -13.32
C GLY A 140 3.05 0.76 -14.26
N HIS A 141 2.76 0.28 -15.44
CA HIS A 141 1.98 0.98 -16.46
C HIS A 141 1.05 0.00 -17.17
N ILE A 142 0.04 0.55 -17.85
CA ILE A 142 -0.88 -0.27 -18.65
C ILE A 142 -0.29 -0.45 -20.06
N GLU A 143 -0.16 -1.70 -20.47
CA GLU A 143 0.23 -2.08 -21.81
C GLU A 143 -0.63 -3.25 -22.30
N ASN A 144 -1.20 -3.14 -23.50
CA ASN A 144 -2.06 -4.18 -24.11
C ASN A 144 -3.18 -4.70 -23.19
N GLY A 145 -3.80 -3.81 -22.40
CA GLY A 145 -4.89 -4.17 -21.48
C GLY A 145 -4.44 -4.92 -20.22
N GLN A 146 -3.18 -4.86 -19.87
CA GLN A 146 -2.58 -5.45 -18.67
C GLN A 146 -1.69 -4.45 -17.96
N ILE A 147 -1.53 -4.62 -16.65
CA ILE A 147 -0.58 -3.86 -15.87
C ILE A 147 0.77 -4.57 -15.90
N VAL A 148 1.75 -3.94 -16.51
CA VAL A 148 3.15 -4.39 -16.54
C VAL A 148 3.88 -3.76 -15.35
N PRO A 149 4.46 -4.56 -14.45
CA PRO A 149 5.21 -4.03 -13.32
C PRO A 149 6.44 -3.22 -13.75
N ALA A 150 6.82 -2.23 -12.95
CA ALA A 150 8.05 -1.49 -13.14
C ALA A 150 9.28 -2.38 -12.89
N ASP A 151 10.39 -2.09 -13.56
CA ASP A 151 11.67 -2.79 -13.39
C ASP A 151 12.45 -2.29 -12.18
N LYS A 152 12.12 -1.11 -11.67
CA LYS A 152 12.76 -0.44 -10.53
C LYS A 152 11.72 0.05 -9.52
N PRO A 153 12.13 0.24 -8.25
CA PRO A 153 13.45 -0.02 -7.66
C PRO A 153 13.70 -1.50 -7.36
N SER A 154 14.97 -1.88 -7.17
CA SER A 154 15.29 -3.15 -6.50
C SER A 154 14.91 -3.03 -5.03
N ILE A 155 14.05 -3.91 -4.54
CA ILE A 155 13.54 -3.88 -3.16
C ILE A 155 13.96 -5.15 -2.42
N THR A 156 14.48 -4.98 -1.22
CA THR A 156 14.69 -6.06 -0.24
C THR A 156 13.86 -5.76 1.00
N ALA A 157 13.11 -6.73 1.48
CA ALA A 157 12.23 -6.56 2.62
C ALA A 157 12.55 -7.54 3.76
N GLN A 158 12.41 -7.05 5.00
CA GLN A 158 12.35 -7.87 6.21
C GLN A 158 11.07 -7.49 6.96
N CYS A 159 10.23 -8.48 7.31
CA CYS A 159 8.94 -8.23 7.91
C CYS A 159 8.83 -8.88 9.29
N LEU A 160 8.65 -8.05 10.33
CA LEU A 160 8.55 -8.48 11.72
C LEU A 160 7.14 -8.22 12.25
N ARG A 161 6.64 -9.15 13.09
CA ARG A 161 5.46 -8.91 13.94
C ARG A 161 5.93 -8.40 15.28
N VAL A 162 5.38 -7.27 15.73
CA VAL A 162 5.77 -6.62 16.98
C VAL A 162 4.59 -6.50 17.94
N ALA A 163 4.90 -6.34 19.25
CA ALA A 163 3.92 -6.16 20.31
C ALA A 163 3.29 -4.75 20.25
N CYS A 164 2.56 -4.48 19.18
CA CYS A 164 1.81 -3.25 18.97
C CYS A 164 0.38 -3.59 18.55
N SER A 165 -0.63 -2.92 19.13
CA SER A 165 -2.03 -3.20 18.79
C SER A 165 -2.34 -2.87 17.33
N ASP A 166 -2.05 -1.64 16.90
CA ASP A 166 -2.33 -1.11 15.57
C ASP A 166 -1.21 -0.16 15.12
N GLY A 167 -1.12 0.02 13.80
CA GLY A 167 -0.11 0.84 13.15
C GLY A 167 1.07 0.01 12.66
N HIS A 168 1.27 -0.02 11.33
CA HIS A 168 2.45 -0.63 10.71
C HIS A 168 3.50 0.44 10.47
N MET A 169 4.67 0.22 11.02
CA MET A 169 5.84 1.08 10.85
C MET A 169 6.81 0.44 9.86
N ALA A 170 7.56 1.26 9.13
CA ALA A 170 8.64 0.82 8.26
C ALA A 170 9.89 1.66 8.46
N ALA A 171 11.03 1.03 8.65
CA ALA A 171 12.33 1.64 8.47
C ALA A 171 12.75 1.48 7.01
N VAL A 172 13.03 2.59 6.35
CA VAL A 172 13.30 2.66 4.91
C VAL A 172 14.72 3.17 4.69
N PHE A 173 15.48 2.47 3.86
CA PHE A 173 16.80 2.85 3.39
C PHE A 173 16.74 2.93 1.88
N VAL A 174 17.13 4.07 1.29
CA VAL A 174 16.86 4.36 -0.11
C VAL A 174 18.07 4.99 -0.80
N SER A 175 18.32 4.55 -2.05
CA SER A 175 19.25 5.20 -2.98
C SER A 175 18.50 5.65 -4.22
N PHE A 176 18.96 6.75 -4.80
CA PHE A 176 18.33 7.43 -5.92
C PHE A 176 19.19 7.33 -7.19
N ASP A 177 18.54 7.43 -8.36
CA ASP A 177 19.24 7.63 -9.62
C ASP A 177 19.81 9.06 -9.68
N LYS A 178 19.04 10.04 -9.17
CA LYS A 178 19.47 11.43 -8.97
C LYS A 178 19.26 11.79 -7.51
N LYS A 179 20.32 11.83 -6.72
CA LYS A 179 20.25 12.10 -5.27
C LYS A 179 19.69 13.50 -4.99
N PRO A 180 18.51 13.63 -4.33
CA PRO A 180 18.00 14.92 -3.86
C PRO A 180 18.69 15.35 -2.56
N THR A 181 18.52 16.60 -2.17
CA THR A 181 18.82 17.07 -0.81
C THR A 181 17.72 16.65 0.17
N MET A 182 18.00 16.71 1.47
CA MET A 182 16.96 16.41 2.47
C MET A 182 15.84 17.43 2.46
N GLU A 183 16.14 18.68 2.18
CA GLU A 183 15.18 19.78 2.03
C GLU A 183 14.23 19.51 0.86
N GLU A 184 14.76 19.14 -0.29
CA GLU A 184 13.95 18.78 -1.47
C GLU A 184 13.03 17.59 -1.16
N ILE A 185 13.51 16.58 -0.42
CA ILE A 185 12.67 15.45 0.01
C ILE A 185 11.51 15.91 0.89
N LYS A 186 11.78 16.76 1.90
CA LYS A 186 10.75 17.29 2.80
C LYS A 186 9.74 18.14 2.06
N GLU A 187 10.19 18.99 1.13
CA GLU A 187 9.32 19.80 0.27
C GLU A 187 8.40 18.92 -0.59
N LYS A 188 8.92 17.83 -1.17
CA LYS A 188 8.12 16.88 -1.94
C LYS A 188 7.04 16.20 -1.09
N TRP A 189 7.36 15.82 0.15
CA TRP A 189 6.36 15.25 1.05
C TRP A 189 5.31 16.28 1.46
N ALA A 190 5.72 17.49 1.80
CA ALA A 190 4.80 18.55 2.21
C ALA A 190 3.85 19.00 1.09
N ALA A 191 4.34 19.03 -0.14
CA ALA A 191 3.58 19.45 -1.32
C ALA A 191 2.80 18.31 -2.00
N PHE A 192 2.92 17.08 -1.52
CA PHE A 192 2.31 15.94 -2.20
C PHE A 192 0.79 15.99 -2.15
N SER A 193 0.19 15.99 -3.32
CA SER A 193 -1.24 15.80 -3.56
C SER A 193 -1.43 14.79 -4.69
N GLY A 194 -2.41 13.93 -4.56
CA GLY A 194 -2.75 12.94 -5.58
C GLY A 194 -4.21 13.03 -6.00
N PRO A 195 -4.64 12.18 -6.94
CA PRO A 195 -6.02 12.20 -7.46
C PRO A 195 -7.10 12.13 -6.38
N ALA A 196 -6.85 11.42 -5.28
CA ALA A 196 -7.82 11.34 -4.17
C ALA A 196 -8.10 12.72 -3.54
N GLN A 197 -7.06 13.58 -3.37
CA GLN A 197 -7.19 14.93 -2.85
C GLN A 197 -7.77 15.88 -3.91
N GLU A 198 -7.34 15.74 -5.15
CA GLU A 198 -7.80 16.58 -6.28
C GLU A 198 -9.30 16.40 -6.54
N LEU A 199 -9.77 15.14 -6.50
CA LEU A 199 -11.18 14.78 -6.60
C LEU A 199 -11.98 15.05 -5.32
N LYS A 200 -11.29 15.43 -4.23
CA LYS A 200 -11.89 15.65 -2.90
C LYS A 200 -12.73 14.46 -2.44
N LEU A 201 -12.19 13.26 -2.59
CA LEU A 201 -12.90 12.05 -2.19
C LEU A 201 -13.22 12.09 -0.70
N PRO A 202 -14.42 11.64 -0.27
CA PRO A 202 -14.89 11.80 1.12
C PRO A 202 -13.95 11.24 2.19
N SER A 203 -13.30 10.09 1.91
CA SER A 203 -12.37 9.43 2.84
C SER A 203 -10.91 9.85 2.63
N ALA A 204 -10.61 10.73 1.66
CA ALA A 204 -9.25 11.19 1.42
C ALA A 204 -8.77 12.09 2.57
N PRO A 205 -7.53 11.88 3.07
CA PRO A 205 -6.93 12.81 4.01
C PRO A 205 -6.69 14.15 3.31
N LYS A 206 -6.85 15.27 4.04
CA LYS A 206 -6.57 16.61 3.50
C LYS A 206 -5.09 16.76 3.18
N GLN A 207 -4.23 16.32 4.08
CA GLN A 207 -2.80 16.16 3.87
C GLN A 207 -2.45 14.69 4.00
N PHE A 208 -1.87 14.11 2.94
CA PHE A 208 -1.60 12.68 2.92
C PHE A 208 -0.30 12.31 3.62
N LEU A 209 0.78 13.06 3.38
CA LEU A 209 2.10 12.82 3.94
C LEU A 209 2.43 13.87 5.00
N HIS A 210 2.75 13.44 6.22
CA HIS A 210 3.13 14.30 7.34
C HIS A 210 4.56 13.99 7.77
N TYR A 211 5.45 14.96 7.65
CA TYR A 211 6.82 14.84 8.15
C TYR A 211 6.95 15.45 9.55
N PHE A 212 7.58 14.72 10.46
CA PHE A 212 7.90 15.13 11.83
C PHE A 212 9.39 15.42 11.98
N GLU A 213 9.72 16.57 12.54
CA GLU A 213 11.10 16.95 12.83
C GLU A 213 11.60 16.36 14.17
N GLU A 214 10.67 16.01 15.06
CA GLU A 214 11.01 15.45 16.37
C GLU A 214 11.74 14.10 16.21
N ALA A 215 12.82 13.95 17.00
CA ALA A 215 13.73 12.82 16.88
C ALA A 215 13.11 11.46 17.27
N ASP A 216 12.00 11.45 17.98
CA ASP A 216 11.27 10.27 18.47
C ASP A 216 9.94 10.01 17.72
N ARG A 217 9.69 10.71 16.62
CA ARG A 217 8.48 10.55 15.80
C ARG A 217 8.80 9.96 14.42
N PRO A 218 7.87 9.22 13.79
CA PRO A 218 6.51 8.91 14.27
C PRO A 218 6.49 7.80 15.32
N GLN A 219 5.46 7.83 16.19
CA GLN A 219 5.15 6.78 17.16
C GLN A 219 3.77 6.18 16.90
N THR A 220 3.66 4.85 16.91
CA THR A 220 2.39 4.16 16.58
C THR A 220 1.20 4.65 17.40
N LYS A 221 1.38 4.87 18.70
CA LYS A 221 0.31 5.30 19.60
C LYS A 221 -0.13 6.76 19.38
N LEU A 222 0.81 7.64 19.02
CA LEU A 222 0.56 9.06 18.84
C LEU A 222 0.07 9.42 17.44
N ASP A 223 0.59 8.76 16.40
CA ASP A 223 0.50 9.25 15.03
C ASP A 223 -0.37 8.41 14.10
N ARG A 224 -0.67 7.15 14.46
CA ARG A 224 -1.45 6.25 13.58
C ARG A 224 -2.85 6.77 13.23
N ASN A 225 -3.43 7.65 14.05
CA ASN A 225 -4.78 8.16 13.86
C ASN A 225 -4.86 9.51 13.13
N LEU A 226 -3.73 10.05 12.65
CA LEU A 226 -3.74 11.29 11.86
C LEU A 226 -4.67 11.20 10.67
N GLU A 227 -5.41 12.30 10.39
CA GLU A 227 -6.41 12.36 9.33
C GLU A 227 -7.38 11.16 9.38
N ASN A 228 -7.90 10.86 10.57
CA ASN A 228 -8.77 9.70 10.84
C ASN A 228 -8.12 8.35 10.49
N GLY A 229 -6.80 8.24 10.61
CA GLY A 229 -6.02 7.04 10.27
C GLY A 229 -5.77 6.85 8.78
N MET A 230 -6.01 7.89 7.97
CA MET A 230 -5.81 7.83 6.51
C MET A 230 -4.51 8.48 6.05
N ALA A 231 -3.81 9.22 6.89
CA ALA A 231 -2.50 9.80 6.59
C ALA A 231 -1.35 8.81 6.77
N VAL A 232 -0.19 9.17 6.20
CA VAL A 232 1.09 8.53 6.42
C VAL A 232 2.01 9.50 7.17
N SER A 233 2.51 9.06 8.31
CA SER A 233 3.45 9.80 9.14
C SER A 233 4.89 9.42 8.78
N ILE A 234 5.77 10.40 8.60
CA ILE A 234 7.17 10.22 8.20
C ILE A 234 8.04 10.99 9.19
N GLY A 235 9.20 10.45 9.51
CA GLY A 235 10.18 11.15 10.35
C GLY A 235 11.56 10.52 10.23
N ARG A 236 12.50 11.08 10.99
CA ARG A 236 13.85 10.53 11.04
C ARG A 236 14.60 10.54 9.70
N LEU A 237 14.32 11.45 8.80
CA LEU A 237 15.09 11.61 7.57
C LEU A 237 16.53 12.02 7.90
N ARG A 238 17.49 11.25 7.44
CA ARG A 238 18.93 11.48 7.67
C ARG A 238 19.79 10.75 6.66
N PRO A 239 21.04 11.18 6.43
CA PRO A 239 22.01 10.46 5.59
C PRO A 239 22.24 9.03 6.12
N ASP A 240 22.57 8.14 5.21
CA ASP A 240 22.99 6.77 5.51
C ASP A 240 24.39 6.47 4.98
N THR A 241 25.05 5.44 5.51
CA THR A 241 26.40 5.06 5.13
C THR A 241 26.48 4.07 3.96
N GLN A 242 25.37 3.36 3.67
CA GLN A 242 25.28 2.34 2.60
C GLN A 242 24.28 2.74 1.52
N TYR A 243 23.30 3.57 1.88
CA TYR A 243 22.28 4.16 1.03
C TYR A 243 22.44 5.68 1.02
N ASP A 244 21.69 6.38 0.21
CA ASP A 244 21.72 7.84 0.24
C ASP A 244 21.10 8.41 1.50
N TYR A 245 19.91 7.86 1.85
CA TYR A 245 19.12 8.28 3.01
C TYR A 245 18.39 7.12 3.66
N LYS A 246 17.99 7.37 4.91
CA LYS A 246 17.07 6.54 5.68
C LYS A 246 16.07 7.38 6.43
N PHE A 247 14.86 6.82 6.61
CA PHE A 247 13.77 7.46 7.34
C PHE A 247 12.83 6.39 7.90
N VAL A 248 11.83 6.81 8.68
CA VAL A 248 10.82 5.93 9.26
C VAL A 248 9.45 6.40 8.83
N CYS A 249 8.58 5.47 8.47
CA CYS A 249 7.19 5.72 8.10
C CYS A 249 6.23 4.96 9.01
N LEU A 250 4.99 5.44 9.10
CA LEU A 250 3.91 4.83 9.85
C LEU A 250 2.58 5.06 9.14
N SER A 251 1.73 4.05 9.07
CA SER A 251 0.32 4.18 8.70
C SER A 251 -0.58 3.28 9.55
N HIS A 252 -1.87 3.61 9.63
CA HIS A 252 -2.85 2.77 10.32
C HIS A 252 -3.21 1.56 9.43
N ASN A 253 -2.83 0.36 9.85
CA ASN A 253 -2.94 -0.86 9.04
C ASN A 253 -4.38 -1.34 8.82
N THR A 254 -5.32 -1.06 9.72
CA THR A 254 -6.72 -1.48 9.59
C THR A 254 -7.62 -0.40 8.96
N LEU A 255 -7.26 0.88 9.08
CA LEU A 255 -7.94 1.97 8.40
C LEU A 255 -7.31 2.20 7.02
N ARG A 256 -6.22 2.98 6.92
CA ARG A 256 -5.52 3.20 5.65
C ARG A 256 -5.14 1.88 4.97
N GLY A 257 -4.58 0.97 5.76
CA GLY A 257 -4.07 -0.32 5.28
C GLY A 257 -5.14 -1.34 4.90
N ALA A 258 -6.41 -1.18 5.29
CA ALA A 258 -7.48 -2.14 5.01
C ALA A 258 -8.81 -1.46 4.65
N ALA A 259 -9.76 -1.38 5.60
CA ALA A 259 -11.13 -0.97 5.31
C ALA A 259 -11.24 0.45 4.72
N GLY A 260 -10.59 1.43 5.33
CA GLY A 260 -10.60 2.82 4.84
C GLY A 260 -9.98 2.97 3.45
N GLY A 261 -8.86 2.26 3.19
CA GLY A 261 -8.25 2.24 1.85
C GLY A 261 -9.14 1.59 0.79
N ALA A 262 -9.93 0.57 1.15
CA ALA A 262 -10.90 -0.03 0.23
C ALA A 262 -12.09 0.89 -0.05
N VAL A 263 -12.57 1.59 0.97
CA VAL A 263 -13.62 2.62 0.80
C VAL A 263 -13.12 3.74 -0.11
N LEU A 264 -11.92 4.26 0.12
CA LEU A 264 -11.32 5.30 -0.73
C LEU A 264 -11.16 4.85 -2.18
N LEU A 265 -10.79 3.58 -2.42
CA LEU A 265 -10.76 3.01 -3.77
C LEU A 265 -12.17 2.95 -4.39
N ALA A 266 -13.18 2.56 -3.63
CA ALA A 266 -14.57 2.56 -4.11
C ALA A 266 -15.06 3.98 -4.44
N GLU A 267 -14.70 4.98 -3.63
CA GLU A 267 -14.99 6.39 -3.89
C GLU A 267 -14.32 6.89 -5.19
N LEU A 268 -13.07 6.51 -5.43
CA LEU A 268 -12.37 6.80 -6.70
C LEU A 268 -13.12 6.20 -7.88
N LEU A 269 -13.45 4.91 -7.81
CA LEU A 269 -14.17 4.20 -8.88
C LEU A 269 -15.56 4.79 -9.14
N ALA A 270 -16.23 5.29 -8.10
CA ALA A 270 -17.51 5.99 -8.23
C ALA A 270 -17.34 7.37 -8.89
N ALA A 271 -16.35 8.15 -8.46
CA ALA A 271 -16.05 9.46 -9.01
C ALA A 271 -15.68 9.41 -10.50
N GLU A 272 -14.95 8.35 -10.90
CA GLU A 272 -14.54 8.09 -12.29
C GLU A 272 -15.63 7.33 -13.11
N GLY A 273 -16.84 7.12 -12.55
CA GLY A 273 -17.98 6.57 -13.27
C GLY A 273 -18.00 5.05 -13.48
N TYR A 274 -17.14 4.29 -12.80
CA TYR A 274 -17.08 2.84 -12.94
C TYR A 274 -18.18 2.10 -12.16
N MET A 275 -18.80 2.76 -11.17
CA MET A 275 -19.78 2.16 -10.24
C MET A 275 -21.24 2.40 -10.65
N GLY A 276 -21.47 3.19 -11.71
CA GLY A 276 -22.81 3.54 -12.24
C GLY A 276 -23.49 2.46 -13.08
#